data_b736a2eafb925881008f0f8697135e4d
#
_entry.id   b736a2eafb925881008f0f8697135e4d
#
_cell.length_a   1.000
_cell.length_b   1.000
_cell.length_c   1.000
_cell.angle_alpha   90.00
_cell.angle_beta   90.00
_cell.angle_gamma   90.00
#
_symmetry.space_group_name_H-M   'P 1'
#
loop_
_entity.id
_entity.type
_entity.pdbx_description
1 polymer ?
#
loop_
_entity_poly.entity_id
_entity_poly.type
_entity_poly.pdbx_seq_one_letter_code
_entity_poly.pdbx_strand_id
1 'polypeptide(L)'
;LLNGEMHIVEGQLKLLPHERTHYSAIQIPHIFDPSATAPRFIAFLQEVFSDDADSQDKIKAVLEAFGYTLMNNCRHEKFFICVGGGGNGKSVLLNVLKHVLSSKNHCSIPPSKFGNAFNVAQLDGHLANIVSELPAKSVLPDDMVKLMASGEGVQVEHKNQDPFTLESIATTWVAANALPHSADVSDGLFRRAVVLEFNNKFSPSDASHDVNLIDKLKAEAVGIIRMALEAYATATVNRFTMPASS
;
A
#
# COMPACT_ATOMS: atom_id res chain seq x y z
N LEU A 1 -12.17 11.31 2.06
CA LEU A 1 -13.01 10.96 0.93
C LEU A 1 -13.84 12.16 0.47
N LEU A 2 -14.47 12.12 -0.71
CA LEU A 2 -15.25 13.27 -1.20
C LEU A 2 -16.48 13.59 -0.35
N ASN A 3 -17.09 12.60 0.25
CA ASN A 3 -18.32 12.72 1.04
C ASN A 3 -18.11 12.72 2.55
N GLY A 4 -16.88 12.78 3.05
CA GLY A 4 -16.59 12.85 4.47
C GLY A 4 -15.22 12.32 4.88
N GLU A 5 -14.98 12.36 6.17
CA GLU A 5 -13.78 11.86 6.81
C GLU A 5 -14.04 10.48 7.40
N MET A 6 -13.19 9.51 7.04
CA MET A 6 -13.32 8.14 7.53
C MET A 6 -12.55 7.97 8.84
N HIS A 7 -13.27 7.51 9.84
CA HIS A 7 -12.72 7.16 11.16
C HIS A 7 -12.93 5.68 11.46
N ILE A 8 -12.02 5.10 12.24
CA ILE A 8 -12.17 3.75 12.78
C ILE A 8 -12.22 3.86 14.30
N VAL A 9 -13.33 3.47 14.88
CA VAL A 9 -13.57 3.50 16.32
C VAL A 9 -13.96 2.08 16.75
N GLU A 10 -13.15 1.46 17.60
CA GLU A 10 -13.39 0.10 18.09
C GLU A 10 -13.65 -0.92 16.96
N GLY A 11 -12.87 -0.82 15.88
CA GLY A 11 -12.99 -1.70 14.73
C GLY A 11 -14.18 -1.42 13.80
N GLN A 12 -14.93 -0.33 14.03
CA GLN A 12 -16.06 0.08 13.19
C GLN A 12 -15.73 1.31 12.37
N LEU A 13 -16.17 1.32 11.12
CA LEU A 13 -16.06 2.46 10.23
C LEU A 13 -17.13 3.51 10.58
N LYS A 14 -16.69 4.77 10.68
CA LYS A 14 -17.58 5.92 10.84
C LYS A 14 -17.21 6.99 9.83
N LEU A 15 -18.14 7.30 8.93
CA LEU A 15 -18.02 8.43 8.02
C LEU A 15 -18.58 9.67 8.69
N LEU A 16 -17.75 10.65 8.96
CA LEU A 16 -18.12 11.93 9.56
C LEU A 16 -18.07 13.04 8.51
N PRO A 17 -18.86 14.12 8.68
CA PRO A 17 -18.74 15.30 7.83
C PRO A 17 -17.32 15.88 7.87
N HIS A 18 -16.93 16.55 6.79
CA HIS A 18 -15.68 17.31 6.79
C HIS A 18 -15.73 18.47 7.78
N GLU A 19 -14.70 18.60 8.61
CA GLU A 19 -14.57 19.69 9.56
C GLU A 19 -13.27 20.46 9.33
N ARG A 20 -13.37 21.80 9.25
CA ARG A 20 -12.20 22.69 9.04
C ARG A 20 -11.19 22.61 10.18
N THR A 21 -11.64 22.27 11.39
CA THR A 21 -10.80 22.12 12.60
C THR A 21 -9.88 20.92 12.55
N HIS A 22 -10.13 19.96 11.65
CA HIS A 22 -9.26 18.78 11.49
C HIS A 22 -8.04 19.03 10.60
N TYR A 23 -7.96 20.20 9.92
CA TYR A 23 -6.84 20.62 9.07
C TYR A 23 -6.39 19.54 8.05
N SER A 24 -7.32 18.72 7.58
CA SER A 24 -7.03 17.63 6.64
C SER A 24 -6.63 18.20 5.27
N ALA A 25 -5.37 18.00 4.88
CA ALA A 25 -4.83 18.46 3.60
C ALA A 25 -4.93 17.37 2.49
N ILE A 26 -5.23 16.12 2.87
CA ILE A 26 -5.25 14.98 1.97
C ILE A 26 -6.70 14.59 1.69
N GLN A 27 -7.05 14.46 0.41
CA GLN A 27 -8.35 13.99 -0.02
C GLN A 27 -8.22 12.93 -1.10
N ILE A 28 -8.82 11.78 -0.88
CA ILE A 28 -8.97 10.71 -1.87
C ILE A 28 -10.19 11.05 -2.75
N PRO A 29 -10.06 11.08 -4.11
CA PRO A 29 -11.10 11.60 -5.00
C PRO A 29 -12.22 10.59 -5.30
N HIS A 30 -12.63 9.85 -4.28
CA HIS A 30 -13.72 8.89 -4.30
C HIS A 30 -14.66 9.12 -3.12
N ILE A 31 -15.92 8.70 -3.27
CA ILE A 31 -16.87 8.64 -2.16
C ILE A 31 -16.70 7.33 -1.38
N PHE A 32 -17.19 7.30 -0.16
CA PHE A 32 -17.48 6.05 0.55
C PHE A 32 -18.94 5.69 0.32
N ASP A 33 -19.18 4.49 -0.19
CA ASP A 33 -20.51 3.91 -0.36
C ASP A 33 -20.51 2.52 0.31
N PRO A 34 -21.27 2.33 1.40
CA PRO A 34 -21.31 1.06 2.13
C PRO A 34 -21.96 -0.08 1.32
N SER A 35 -22.65 0.22 0.21
CA SER A 35 -23.27 -0.77 -0.67
C SER A 35 -22.40 -1.16 -1.87
N ALA A 36 -21.32 -0.41 -2.15
CA ALA A 36 -20.47 -0.65 -3.31
C ALA A 36 -19.77 -2.00 -3.23
N THR A 37 -19.60 -2.69 -4.36
CA THR A 37 -18.94 -3.97 -4.48
C THR A 37 -17.79 -3.92 -5.47
N ALA A 38 -16.86 -4.87 -5.37
CA ALA A 38 -15.72 -4.99 -6.28
C ALA A 38 -15.50 -6.45 -6.71
N PRO A 39 -16.48 -7.06 -7.40
CA PRO A 39 -16.43 -8.49 -7.74
C PRO A 39 -15.27 -8.83 -8.68
N ARG A 40 -14.94 -7.96 -9.64
CA ARG A 40 -13.83 -8.22 -10.57
C ARG A 40 -12.48 -8.10 -9.87
N PHE A 41 -12.35 -7.18 -8.92
CA PHE A 41 -11.13 -7.07 -8.12
C PHE A 41 -10.92 -8.30 -7.23
N ILE A 42 -11.96 -8.82 -6.59
CA ILE A 42 -11.88 -10.06 -5.82
C ILE A 42 -11.54 -11.24 -6.72
N ALA A 43 -12.18 -11.38 -7.88
CA ALA A 43 -11.84 -12.40 -8.85
C ALA A 43 -10.36 -12.30 -9.30
N PHE A 44 -9.86 -11.08 -9.55
CA PHE A 44 -8.45 -10.86 -9.87
C PHE A 44 -7.52 -11.34 -8.76
N LEU A 45 -7.81 -11.03 -7.49
CA LEU A 45 -6.99 -11.52 -6.38
C LEU A 45 -7.04 -13.05 -6.26
N GLN A 46 -8.21 -13.66 -6.46
CA GLN A 46 -8.37 -15.11 -6.48
C GLN A 46 -7.57 -15.75 -7.62
N GLU A 47 -7.58 -15.15 -8.82
CA GLU A 47 -6.78 -15.62 -9.97
C GLU A 47 -5.28 -15.53 -9.67
N VAL A 48 -4.83 -14.40 -9.09
CA VAL A 48 -3.41 -14.15 -8.80
C VAL A 48 -2.83 -15.09 -7.75
N PHE A 49 -3.63 -15.48 -6.77
CA PHE A 49 -3.20 -16.34 -5.65
C PHE A 49 -3.81 -17.74 -5.69
N SER A 50 -4.36 -18.21 -6.84
CA SER A 50 -5.12 -19.45 -6.92
C SER A 50 -4.34 -20.71 -6.48
N ASP A 51 -3.03 -20.73 -6.78
CA ASP A 51 -2.19 -21.90 -6.55
C ASP A 51 -1.50 -21.87 -5.18
N ASP A 52 -1.69 -20.80 -4.41
CA ASP A 52 -1.05 -20.61 -3.12
C ASP A 52 -1.86 -21.27 -1.99
N ALA A 53 -1.20 -22.04 -1.14
CA ALA A 53 -1.84 -22.71 -0.01
C ALA A 53 -2.44 -21.71 1.00
N ASP A 54 -1.90 -20.50 1.07
CA ASP A 54 -2.33 -19.39 1.92
C ASP A 54 -3.07 -18.27 1.15
N SER A 55 -3.67 -18.63 0.01
CA SER A 55 -4.39 -17.72 -0.90
C SER A 55 -5.36 -16.79 -0.18
N GLN A 56 -6.19 -17.29 0.73
CA GLN A 56 -7.18 -16.50 1.45
C GLN A 56 -6.53 -15.49 2.39
N ASP A 57 -5.44 -15.85 3.05
CA ASP A 57 -4.68 -14.94 3.90
C ASP A 57 -3.99 -13.86 3.08
N LYS A 58 -3.46 -14.18 1.89
CA LYS A 58 -2.90 -13.19 0.95
C LYS A 58 -3.95 -12.19 0.47
N ILE A 59 -5.13 -12.66 0.07
CA ILE A 59 -6.25 -11.79 -0.33
C ILE A 59 -6.63 -10.86 0.81
N LYS A 60 -6.78 -11.41 2.01
CA LYS A 60 -7.11 -10.63 3.21
C LYS A 60 -6.02 -9.62 3.53
N ALA A 61 -4.74 -10.03 3.51
CA ALA A 61 -3.60 -9.14 3.75
C ALA A 61 -3.53 -7.98 2.73
N VAL A 62 -3.84 -8.22 1.46
CA VAL A 62 -3.92 -7.17 0.43
C VAL A 62 -5.01 -6.16 0.76
N LEU A 63 -6.21 -6.62 1.14
CA LEU A 63 -7.32 -5.73 1.50
C LEU A 63 -6.98 -4.90 2.76
N GLU A 64 -6.45 -5.54 3.80
CA GLU A 64 -5.99 -4.86 5.02
C GLU A 64 -4.90 -3.82 4.72
N ALA A 65 -3.94 -4.16 3.86
CA ALA A 65 -2.85 -3.29 3.44
C ALA A 65 -3.34 -2.08 2.63
N PHE A 66 -4.32 -2.28 1.74
CA PHE A 66 -4.96 -1.18 1.02
C PHE A 66 -5.68 -0.26 2.01
N GLY A 67 -6.48 -0.82 2.93
CA GLY A 67 -7.18 -0.03 3.95
C GLY A 67 -6.22 0.75 4.84
N TYR A 68 -5.13 0.14 5.29
CA TYR A 68 -4.06 0.81 6.04
C TYR A 68 -3.47 1.98 5.26
N THR A 69 -3.20 1.79 3.97
CA THR A 69 -2.64 2.83 3.10
C THR A 69 -3.60 4.01 2.89
N LEU A 70 -4.92 3.77 2.93
CA LEU A 70 -5.93 4.82 2.82
C LEU A 70 -6.06 5.67 4.10
N MET A 71 -5.56 5.17 5.23
CA MET A 71 -5.57 5.88 6.50
C MET A 71 -4.23 6.60 6.71
N ASN A 72 -4.30 7.84 7.16
CA ASN A 72 -3.13 8.70 7.32
C ASN A 72 -2.38 8.47 8.65
N ASN A 73 -1.91 7.25 8.88
CA ASN A 73 -1.17 6.90 10.09
C ASN A 73 -0.19 5.75 9.88
N CYS A 74 0.85 5.69 10.73
CA CYS A 74 1.85 4.63 10.78
C CYS A 74 1.64 3.66 11.97
N ARG A 75 0.43 3.58 12.53
CA ARG A 75 0.11 2.87 13.78
C ARG A 75 0.63 1.42 13.84
N HIS A 76 0.64 0.72 12.70
CA HIS A 76 1.07 -0.68 12.65
C HIS A 76 2.50 -0.87 12.17
N GLU A 77 3.19 0.21 11.83
CA GLU A 77 4.59 0.19 11.38
C GLU A 77 4.82 -0.81 10.23
N LYS A 78 3.91 -0.89 9.25
CA LYS A 78 4.00 -1.85 8.16
C LYS A 78 4.45 -1.22 6.85
N PHE A 79 5.21 -2.01 6.07
CA PHE A 79 5.45 -1.78 4.66
C PHE A 79 5.30 -3.09 3.87
N PHE A 80 5.10 -2.99 2.57
CA PHE A 80 4.66 -4.12 1.75
C PHE A 80 5.63 -4.40 0.62
N ILE A 81 5.99 -5.68 0.45
CA ILE A 81 6.88 -6.15 -0.62
C ILE A 81 6.11 -7.15 -1.48
N CYS A 82 5.85 -6.78 -2.74
CA CYS A 82 5.27 -7.69 -3.73
C CYS A 82 6.42 -8.38 -4.47
N VAL A 83 6.58 -9.69 -4.31
CA VAL A 83 7.66 -10.48 -4.91
C VAL A 83 7.12 -11.44 -5.95
N GLY A 84 7.84 -11.63 -7.06
CA GLY A 84 7.53 -12.66 -8.07
C GLY A 84 8.09 -12.33 -9.44
N GLY A 85 8.31 -13.37 -10.23
CA GLY A 85 8.89 -13.25 -11.57
C GLY A 85 8.01 -12.61 -12.60
N GLY A 86 8.11 -11.77 -13.44
CA GLY A 86 7.25 -11.03 -14.36
C GLY A 86 5.97 -11.73 -14.83
N GLY A 87 4.96 -10.95 -15.21
CA GLY A 87 3.69 -11.46 -15.74
C GLY A 87 2.77 -12.10 -14.68
N ASN A 88 2.77 -11.63 -13.45
CA ASN A 88 2.10 -12.27 -12.31
C ASN A 88 1.09 -11.36 -11.56
N GLY A 89 0.74 -10.20 -12.11
CA GLY A 89 -0.30 -9.33 -11.54
C GLY A 89 0.20 -8.24 -10.59
N LYS A 90 1.47 -8.23 -10.10
CA LYS A 90 2.01 -7.19 -9.21
C LYS A 90 1.76 -5.77 -9.70
N SER A 91 2.13 -5.49 -10.94
CA SER A 91 1.98 -4.15 -11.53
C SER A 91 0.52 -3.75 -11.67
N VAL A 92 -0.37 -4.71 -11.94
CA VAL A 92 -1.82 -4.48 -12.00
C VAL A 92 -2.32 -4.08 -10.62
N LEU A 93 -1.97 -4.82 -9.57
CA LEU A 93 -2.34 -4.52 -8.18
C LEU A 93 -1.89 -3.11 -7.76
N LEU A 94 -0.61 -2.78 -7.98
CA LEU A 94 -0.08 -1.46 -7.62
C LEU A 94 -0.70 -0.32 -8.45
N ASN A 95 -1.06 -0.55 -9.71
CA ASN A 95 -1.75 0.43 -10.54
C ASN A 95 -3.19 0.67 -10.07
N VAL A 96 -3.87 -0.34 -9.57
CA VAL A 96 -5.18 -0.19 -8.90
C VAL A 96 -5.02 0.68 -7.65
N LEU A 97 -4.05 0.41 -6.79
CA LEU A 97 -3.79 1.21 -5.60
C LEU A 97 -3.49 2.68 -5.94
N LYS A 98 -2.63 2.92 -6.95
CA LYS A 98 -2.33 4.28 -7.45
C LYS A 98 -3.58 4.99 -7.93
N HIS A 99 -4.48 4.29 -8.62
CA HIS A 99 -5.74 4.86 -9.08
C HIS A 99 -6.67 5.23 -7.93
N VAL A 100 -6.82 4.34 -6.95
CA VAL A 100 -7.62 4.58 -5.74
C VAL A 100 -7.12 5.81 -4.97
N LEU A 101 -5.80 5.95 -4.83
CA LEU A 101 -5.19 7.09 -4.14
C LEU A 101 -5.25 8.38 -4.95
N SER A 102 -5.22 8.31 -6.26
CA SER A 102 -4.89 9.37 -7.24
C SER A 102 -3.42 9.82 -7.22
N SER A 103 -3.01 10.50 -8.28
CA SER A 103 -1.62 10.96 -8.45
C SER A 103 -1.15 11.98 -7.42
N LYS A 104 -2.06 12.64 -6.72
CA LYS A 104 -1.75 13.64 -5.68
C LYS A 104 -1.38 13.01 -4.34
N ASN A 105 -1.77 11.77 -4.10
CA ASN A 105 -1.65 11.12 -2.79
C ASN A 105 -0.60 10.00 -2.75
N HIS A 106 0.17 9.83 -3.83
CA HIS A 106 1.28 8.89 -3.83
C HIS A 106 2.50 9.44 -4.56
N CYS A 107 3.68 8.99 -4.14
CA CYS A 107 4.95 9.25 -4.80
C CYS A 107 5.65 7.92 -5.15
N SER A 108 6.85 7.99 -5.73
CA SER A 108 7.64 6.80 -6.09
C SER A 108 9.12 7.05 -5.87
N ILE A 109 9.57 6.84 -4.64
CA ILE A 109 10.96 7.07 -4.22
C ILE A 109 11.56 5.71 -3.85
N PRO A 110 12.55 5.22 -4.61
CA PRO A 110 13.21 3.96 -4.28
C PRO A 110 13.85 4.02 -2.88
N PRO A 111 13.75 2.96 -2.06
CA PRO A 111 14.35 2.92 -0.72
C PRO A 111 15.86 3.25 -0.72
N SER A 112 16.58 2.91 -1.77
CA SER A 112 18.01 3.27 -1.93
C SER A 112 18.27 4.80 -1.97
N LYS A 113 17.24 5.61 -2.14
CA LYS A 113 17.31 7.09 -2.12
C LYS A 113 16.93 7.70 -0.77
N PHE A 114 16.51 6.90 0.20
CA PHE A 114 16.08 7.38 1.51
C PHE A 114 17.22 8.01 2.35
N GLY A 115 18.47 7.71 2.04
CA GLY A 115 19.62 8.42 2.64
C GLY A 115 19.79 9.87 2.24
N ASN A 116 18.94 10.42 1.35
CA ASN A 116 19.03 11.79 0.87
C ASN A 116 17.80 12.59 1.30
N ALA A 117 18.01 13.66 2.10
CA ALA A 117 16.96 14.49 2.69
C ALA A 117 16.00 15.10 1.65
N PHE A 118 16.50 15.51 0.47
CA PHE A 118 15.65 16.04 -0.61
C PHE A 118 14.71 15.00 -1.21
N ASN A 119 15.15 13.73 -1.29
CA ASN A 119 14.28 12.67 -1.78
C ASN A 119 13.22 12.32 -0.74
N VAL A 120 13.62 12.21 0.53
CA VAL A 120 12.69 11.87 1.62
C VAL A 120 11.65 12.97 1.83
N ALA A 121 12.00 14.24 1.63
CA ALA A 121 11.05 15.35 1.68
C ALA A 121 9.88 15.20 0.71
N GLN A 122 10.04 14.43 -0.39
CA GLN A 122 8.94 14.16 -1.33
C GLN A 122 7.89 13.19 -0.78
N LEU A 123 8.09 12.58 0.39
CA LEU A 123 7.06 11.79 1.07
C LEU A 123 6.01 12.68 1.76
N ASP A 124 6.35 13.95 1.97
CA ASP A 124 5.44 14.88 2.65
C ASP A 124 4.10 15.00 1.92
N GLY A 125 3.02 14.92 2.69
CA GLY A 125 1.66 15.02 2.16
C GLY A 125 1.17 13.84 1.31
N HIS A 126 1.92 12.72 1.23
CA HIS A 126 1.52 11.54 0.50
C HIS A 126 1.07 10.40 1.44
N LEU A 127 0.04 9.65 1.00
CA LEU A 127 -0.44 8.44 1.70
C LEU A 127 0.39 7.20 1.39
N ALA A 128 1.04 7.18 0.23
CA ALA A 128 1.83 6.04 -0.19
C ALA A 128 3.09 6.42 -0.96
N ASN A 129 4.15 5.65 -0.73
CA ASN A 129 5.32 5.58 -1.59
C ASN A 129 5.28 4.25 -2.36
N ILE A 130 5.01 4.28 -3.67
CA ILE A 130 4.79 3.08 -4.48
C ILE A 130 5.88 2.93 -5.52
N VAL A 131 6.81 2.01 -5.29
CA VAL A 131 7.92 1.67 -6.18
C VAL A 131 7.56 0.42 -6.98
N SER A 132 7.20 0.62 -8.25
CA SER A 132 6.65 -0.44 -9.11
C SER A 132 7.68 -1.48 -9.53
N GLU A 133 8.98 -1.20 -9.40
CA GLU A 133 10.05 -2.13 -9.70
C GLU A 133 11.33 -1.74 -8.94
N LEU A 134 11.87 -2.68 -8.17
CA LEU A 134 13.22 -2.56 -7.63
C LEU A 134 14.20 -3.30 -8.54
N PRO A 135 15.39 -2.72 -8.82
CA PRO A 135 16.42 -3.42 -9.52
C PRO A 135 16.80 -4.73 -8.83
N ALA A 136 17.15 -5.74 -9.61
CA ALA A 136 17.71 -6.98 -9.07
C ALA A 136 18.93 -6.67 -8.18
N LYS A 137 19.01 -7.33 -7.03
CA LYS A 137 20.06 -7.12 -6.00
C LYS A 137 19.98 -5.76 -5.28
N SER A 138 18.81 -5.10 -5.29
CA SER A 138 18.61 -3.93 -4.42
C SER A 138 18.82 -4.30 -2.96
N VAL A 139 19.51 -3.40 -2.24
CA VAL A 139 19.64 -3.49 -0.79
C VAL A 139 18.67 -2.50 -0.17
N LEU A 140 17.87 -2.96 0.79
CA LEU A 140 17.02 -2.07 1.58
C LEU A 140 17.90 -1.38 2.63
N PRO A 141 17.87 -0.05 2.74
CA PRO A 141 18.52 0.68 3.83
C PRO A 141 17.66 0.53 5.10
N ASP A 142 17.91 -0.52 5.85
CA ASP A 142 17.04 -1.01 6.92
C ASP A 142 16.61 0.06 7.93
N ASP A 143 17.55 0.89 8.38
CA ASP A 143 17.25 1.96 9.34
C ASP A 143 16.26 2.99 8.76
N MET A 144 16.41 3.33 7.48
CA MET A 144 15.54 4.30 6.82
C MET A 144 14.16 3.70 6.50
N VAL A 145 14.10 2.42 6.14
CA VAL A 145 12.82 1.73 5.94
C VAL A 145 12.07 1.59 7.26
N LYS A 146 12.76 1.26 8.35
CA LYS A 146 12.17 1.24 9.70
C LYS A 146 11.62 2.61 10.09
N LEU A 147 12.42 3.65 9.89
CA LEU A 147 12.04 5.04 10.20
C LEU A 147 10.77 5.45 9.44
N MET A 148 10.71 5.17 8.14
CA MET A 148 9.53 5.49 7.31
C MET A 148 8.30 4.66 7.68
N ALA A 149 8.48 3.42 8.10
CA ALA A 149 7.36 2.59 8.56
C ALA A 149 6.82 3.03 9.93
N SER A 150 7.68 3.53 10.84
CA SER A 150 7.26 3.98 12.16
C SER A 150 6.64 5.39 12.17
N GLY A 151 6.90 6.20 11.14
CA GLY A 151 6.49 7.60 11.10
C GLY A 151 7.27 8.51 12.07
N GLU A 152 8.39 8.04 12.61
CA GLU A 152 9.26 8.87 13.44
C GLU A 152 9.78 10.09 12.66
N GLY A 153 9.93 11.22 13.35
CA GLY A 153 10.39 12.46 12.75
C GLY A 153 11.81 12.37 12.19
N VAL A 154 11.99 12.74 10.94
CA VAL A 154 13.29 12.81 10.27
C VAL A 154 13.52 14.22 9.71
N GLN A 155 14.76 14.70 9.84
CA GLN A 155 15.14 16.01 9.25
C GLN A 155 15.26 15.89 7.74
N VAL A 156 14.48 16.68 7.04
CA VAL A 156 14.44 16.73 5.58
C VAL A 156 14.45 18.19 5.10
N GLU A 157 14.70 18.40 3.83
CA GLU A 157 14.70 19.72 3.24
C GLU A 157 14.19 19.73 1.80
N HIS A 158 13.51 20.78 1.40
CA HIS A 158 13.25 21.10 0.01
C HIS A 158 14.36 22.01 -0.53
N LYS A 159 14.61 21.93 -1.84
CA LYS A 159 15.63 22.78 -2.47
C LYS A 159 15.35 24.25 -2.22
N ASN A 160 16.34 24.97 -1.67
CA ASN A 160 16.28 26.39 -1.33
C ASN A 160 15.23 26.76 -0.25
N GLN A 161 14.90 25.83 0.63
CA GLN A 161 14.06 26.06 1.79
C GLN A 161 14.78 25.61 3.06
N ASP A 162 14.33 26.11 4.22
CA ASP A 162 14.86 25.69 5.51
C ASP A 162 14.51 24.23 5.79
N PRO A 163 15.40 23.48 6.46
CA PRO A 163 15.10 22.12 6.91
C PRO A 163 13.88 22.06 7.83
N PHE A 164 13.12 21.00 7.73
CA PHE A 164 11.98 20.73 8.59
C PHE A 164 11.95 19.28 9.06
N THR A 165 11.20 19.00 10.11
CA THR A 165 10.98 17.64 10.58
C THR A 165 9.79 17.04 9.86
N LEU A 166 10.00 15.96 9.11
CA LEU A 166 8.96 15.19 8.45
C LEU A 166 8.56 14.00 9.32
N GLU A 167 7.29 13.93 9.69
CA GLU A 167 6.65 12.73 10.23
C GLU A 167 5.85 12.07 9.10
N SER A 168 6.50 11.13 8.39
CA SER A 168 5.89 10.52 7.20
C SER A 168 4.75 9.59 7.57
N ILE A 169 3.62 9.78 6.89
CA ILE A 169 2.45 8.87 6.94
C ILE A 169 2.40 7.96 5.71
N ALA A 170 3.35 8.07 4.81
CA ALA A 170 3.36 7.36 3.54
C ALA A 170 3.68 5.88 3.73
N THR A 171 2.70 5.03 3.53
CA THR A 171 2.91 3.57 3.51
C THR A 171 3.75 3.17 2.30
N THR A 172 4.88 2.50 2.55
CA THR A 172 5.79 2.09 1.47
C THR A 172 5.37 0.74 0.88
N TRP A 173 5.24 0.73 -0.45
CA TRP A 173 5.01 -0.45 -1.28
C TRP A 173 6.15 -0.60 -2.29
N VAL A 174 6.72 -1.79 -2.38
CA VAL A 174 7.75 -2.11 -3.37
C VAL A 174 7.38 -3.38 -4.13
N ALA A 175 7.59 -3.38 -5.44
CA ALA A 175 7.56 -4.60 -6.23
C ALA A 175 8.98 -5.00 -6.64
N ALA A 176 9.29 -6.28 -6.56
CA ALA A 176 10.57 -6.85 -6.92
C ALA A 176 10.40 -8.21 -7.61
N ASN A 177 11.38 -8.57 -8.45
CA ASN A 177 11.41 -9.89 -9.07
C ASN A 177 11.97 -10.98 -8.13
N ALA A 178 12.74 -10.57 -7.13
CA ALA A 178 13.24 -11.40 -6.04
C ALA A 178 13.24 -10.58 -4.75
N LEU A 179 13.22 -11.26 -3.62
CA LEU A 179 13.27 -10.59 -2.32
C LEU A 179 14.53 -9.73 -2.21
N PRO A 180 14.39 -8.43 -1.88
CA PRO A 180 15.55 -7.55 -1.70
C PRO A 180 16.48 -8.07 -0.59
N HIS A 181 17.78 -7.83 -0.74
CA HIS A 181 18.72 -8.14 0.32
C HIS A 181 18.57 -7.13 1.46
N SER A 182 18.62 -7.62 2.70
CA SER A 182 18.75 -6.82 3.91
C SER A 182 20.07 -7.19 4.59
N ALA A 183 20.81 -6.19 5.05
CA ALA A 183 21.97 -6.40 5.89
C ALA A 183 21.58 -6.59 7.36
N ASP A 184 20.37 -6.17 7.72
CA ASP A 184 19.80 -6.30 9.06
C ASP A 184 19.11 -7.67 9.23
N VAL A 185 19.69 -8.53 10.02
CA VAL A 185 19.12 -9.81 10.46
C VAL A 185 18.31 -9.65 11.75
N SER A 186 18.03 -8.40 12.20
CA SER A 186 17.22 -8.19 13.39
C SER A 186 15.73 -8.40 13.11
N ASP A 187 14.99 -8.82 14.15
CA ASP A 187 13.54 -8.96 14.12
C ASP A 187 12.80 -7.64 13.75
N GLY A 188 13.52 -6.51 13.84
CA GLY A 188 12.96 -5.18 13.64
C GLY A 188 12.44 -4.92 12.23
N LEU A 189 13.15 -5.38 11.18
CA LEU A 189 12.71 -5.27 9.80
C LEU A 189 11.63 -6.30 9.49
N PHE A 190 11.86 -7.56 9.88
CA PHE A 190 10.93 -8.67 9.58
C PHE A 190 9.54 -8.45 10.16
N ARG A 191 9.43 -7.93 11.38
CA ARG A 191 8.12 -7.65 11.97
C ARG A 191 7.33 -6.53 11.26
N ARG A 192 8.01 -5.68 10.47
CA ARG A 192 7.42 -4.56 9.72
C ARG A 192 7.10 -4.91 8.27
N ALA A 193 7.87 -5.79 7.68
CA ALA A 193 7.65 -6.24 6.31
C ALA A 193 6.46 -7.20 6.22
N VAL A 194 5.58 -6.96 5.25
CA VAL A 194 4.59 -7.94 4.80
C VAL A 194 4.96 -8.33 3.38
N VAL A 195 5.40 -9.56 3.20
CA VAL A 195 5.79 -10.09 1.90
C VAL A 195 4.58 -10.76 1.25
N LEU A 196 4.29 -10.33 0.03
CA LEU A 196 3.22 -10.89 -0.79
C LEU A 196 3.87 -11.57 -2.00
N GLU A 197 3.92 -12.88 -1.99
CA GLU A 197 4.47 -13.67 -3.10
C GLU A 197 3.41 -13.87 -4.19
N PHE A 198 3.82 -13.56 -5.44
CA PHE A 198 3.00 -13.69 -6.65
C PHE A 198 3.56 -14.84 -7.48
N ASN A 199 3.06 -16.05 -7.24
CA ASN A 199 3.63 -17.29 -7.81
C ASN A 199 3.01 -17.65 -9.16
N ASN A 200 1.77 -17.23 -9.42
CA ASN A 200 1.10 -17.48 -10.70
C ASN A 200 1.71 -16.66 -11.84
N LYS A 201 1.72 -17.22 -13.03
CA LYS A 201 2.21 -16.56 -14.24
C LYS A 201 1.11 -16.50 -15.28
N PHE A 202 0.86 -15.29 -15.77
CA PHE A 202 -0.11 -15.03 -16.84
C PHE A 202 0.63 -14.70 -18.13
N SER A 203 0.18 -15.29 -19.24
CA SER A 203 0.72 -15.02 -20.57
C SER A 203 -0.27 -14.19 -21.40
N PRO A 204 0.20 -13.25 -22.23
CA PRO A 204 -0.67 -12.57 -23.19
C PRO A 204 -1.36 -13.51 -24.19
N SER A 205 -0.83 -14.73 -24.36
CA SER A 205 -1.42 -15.78 -25.20
C SER A 205 -2.50 -16.60 -24.52
N ASP A 206 -2.72 -16.42 -23.22
CA ASP A 206 -3.74 -17.17 -22.49
C ASP A 206 -5.13 -16.75 -22.96
N ALA A 207 -6.02 -17.73 -23.15
CA ALA A 207 -7.39 -17.45 -23.57
C ALA A 207 -8.17 -16.57 -22.56
N SER A 208 -7.72 -16.54 -21.30
CA SER A 208 -8.27 -15.71 -20.23
C SER A 208 -7.66 -14.31 -20.15
N HIS A 209 -6.72 -13.97 -21.05
CA HIS A 209 -6.05 -12.67 -21.01
C HIS A 209 -7.05 -11.53 -21.34
N ASP A 210 -7.29 -10.68 -20.35
CA ASP A 210 -8.21 -9.54 -20.46
C ASP A 210 -7.43 -8.25 -20.64
N VAL A 211 -7.35 -7.76 -21.89
CA VAL A 211 -6.65 -6.51 -22.22
C VAL A 211 -7.23 -5.27 -21.53
N ASN A 212 -8.50 -5.34 -21.12
CA ASN A 212 -9.19 -4.25 -20.43
C ASN A 212 -9.25 -4.46 -18.90
N LEU A 213 -8.49 -5.42 -18.37
CA LEU A 213 -8.52 -5.76 -16.94
C LEU A 213 -8.33 -4.53 -16.05
N ILE A 214 -7.31 -3.74 -16.30
CA ILE A 214 -6.98 -2.59 -15.44
C ILE A 214 -8.12 -1.56 -15.41
N ASP A 215 -8.81 -1.32 -16.53
CA ASP A 215 -9.89 -0.35 -16.58
C ASP A 215 -11.15 -0.88 -15.86
N LYS A 216 -11.42 -2.19 -15.95
CA LYS A 216 -12.49 -2.84 -15.18
C LYS A 216 -12.22 -2.75 -13.67
N LEU A 217 -10.97 -2.98 -13.25
CA LEU A 217 -10.58 -2.88 -11.84
C LEU A 217 -10.66 -1.43 -11.32
N LYS A 218 -10.24 -0.46 -12.12
CA LYS A 218 -10.36 0.96 -11.80
C LYS A 218 -11.81 1.42 -11.64
N ALA A 219 -12.72 0.88 -12.47
CA ALA A 219 -14.15 1.19 -12.36
C ALA A 219 -14.76 0.73 -11.02
N GLU A 220 -14.15 -0.23 -10.34
CA GLU A 220 -14.58 -0.73 -9.04
C GLU A 220 -13.94 0.01 -7.83
N ALA A 221 -13.25 1.15 -8.04
CA ALA A 221 -12.50 1.85 -7.00
C ALA A 221 -13.29 2.10 -5.71
N VAL A 222 -14.57 2.48 -5.80
CA VAL A 222 -15.43 2.73 -4.63
C VAL A 222 -15.66 1.45 -3.83
N GLY A 223 -15.92 0.33 -4.50
CA GLY A 223 -16.06 -0.99 -3.87
C GLY A 223 -14.75 -1.48 -3.24
N ILE A 224 -13.63 -1.26 -3.92
CA ILE A 224 -12.29 -1.58 -3.39
C ILE A 224 -12.01 -0.79 -2.12
N ILE A 225 -12.29 0.52 -2.10
CA ILE A 225 -12.15 1.39 -0.92
C ILE A 225 -12.97 0.85 0.24
N ARG A 226 -14.25 0.53 0.01
CA ARG A 226 -15.12 -0.01 1.05
C ARG A 226 -14.54 -1.30 1.65
N MET A 227 -14.24 -2.29 0.80
CA MET A 227 -13.74 -3.58 1.26
C MET A 227 -12.39 -3.47 1.97
N ALA A 228 -11.49 -2.62 1.48
CA ALA A 228 -10.20 -2.37 2.08
C ALA A 228 -10.33 -1.73 3.46
N LEU A 229 -11.17 -0.71 3.61
CA LEU A 229 -11.41 -0.05 4.89
C LEU A 229 -12.07 -0.99 5.91
N GLU A 230 -13.03 -1.82 5.50
CA GLU A 230 -13.65 -2.84 6.36
C GLU A 230 -12.63 -3.91 6.83
N ALA A 231 -11.78 -4.40 5.91
CA ALA A 231 -10.72 -5.33 6.25
C ALA A 231 -9.74 -4.71 7.25
N TYR A 232 -9.30 -3.49 7.01
CA TYR A 232 -8.40 -2.78 7.91
C TYR A 232 -9.05 -2.47 9.27
N ALA A 233 -10.31 -2.06 9.30
CA ALA A 233 -11.03 -1.86 10.57
C ALA A 233 -11.02 -3.13 11.42
N THR A 234 -11.23 -4.28 10.79
CA THR A 234 -11.13 -5.59 11.45
C THR A 234 -9.70 -5.88 11.94
N ALA A 235 -8.68 -5.55 11.14
CA ALA A 235 -7.27 -5.74 11.51
C ALA A 235 -6.83 -4.86 12.69
N THR A 236 -7.45 -3.69 12.89
CA THR A 236 -7.15 -2.82 14.05
C THR A 236 -7.48 -3.49 15.40
N VAL A 237 -8.40 -4.43 15.41
CA VAL A 237 -8.80 -5.20 16.61
C VAL A 237 -8.07 -6.55 16.67
N ASN A 238 -7.97 -7.24 15.53
CA ASN A 238 -7.51 -8.64 15.45
C ASN A 238 -6.04 -8.80 15.01
N ARG A 239 -5.30 -7.72 14.83
CA ARG A 239 -3.97 -7.63 14.19
C ARG A 239 -4.02 -7.89 12.68
N PHE A 240 -2.96 -7.48 12.00
CA PHE A 240 -2.76 -7.74 10.58
C PHE A 240 -2.62 -9.23 10.30
N THR A 241 -3.23 -9.68 9.21
CA THR A 241 -3.01 -11.00 8.67
C THR A 241 -1.59 -11.09 8.09
N MET A 242 -0.83 -12.07 8.56
CA MET A 242 0.49 -12.39 8.03
C MET A 242 0.35 -13.71 7.27
N PRO A 243 0.43 -13.71 5.91
CA PRO A 243 0.42 -14.93 5.13
C PRO A 243 1.55 -15.86 5.55
N ALA A 244 1.36 -17.16 5.47
CA ALA A 244 2.37 -18.14 5.88
C ALA A 244 3.66 -18.06 5.03
N SER A 245 3.54 -17.56 3.81
CA SER A 245 4.65 -17.30 2.89
C SER A 245 5.32 -15.92 3.08
N SER A 246 4.85 -15.12 4.04
CA SER A 246 5.33 -13.74 4.27
C SER A 246 6.63 -13.69 5.08
#